data_4ab1a4dddbfff5561a790e178e541025
#
_entry.id   4ab1a4dddbfff5561a790e178e541025
#
_cell.length_a   1.000
_cell.length_b   1.000
_cell.length_c   1.000
_cell.angle_alpha   90.00
_cell.angle_beta   90.00
_cell.angle_gamma   90.00
#
_symmetry.space_group_name_H-M   'P 1'
#
loop_
_entity.id
_entity.type
_entity.pdbx_description
1 polymer ?
#
loop_
_entity_poly.entity_id
_entity_poly.type
_entity_poly.pdbx_seq_one_letter_code
_entity_poly.pdbx_strand_id
1 'polypeptide(L)'
;MHAFVDETKQNGLLVVSTVVEVRHLKEARKQLRDRRVKGQNRIHFKKESDSRRRSICSALCELEVGVAVYDATRIKSAVDARAACLTAAVEDLAELGARRLTIEQDDSLVTSDRKVLYTAVRKFGVAETLAYEHMRPNEEPLLWISDAVAWCVAKGGDWRNRVNPIITGVRKLT
;
A
#
# COMPACT_ATOMS: atom_id res chain seq x y z
N MET A 1 -6.98 8.24 10.60
CA MET A 1 -6.28 7.83 9.37
C MET A 1 -6.66 6.42 8.98
N HIS A 2 -6.73 6.18 7.68
CA HIS A 2 -6.89 4.84 7.09
C HIS A 2 -5.66 4.50 6.27
N ALA A 3 -5.28 3.24 6.26
CA ALA A 3 -4.14 2.72 5.50
C ALA A 3 -4.57 1.69 4.46
N PHE A 4 -3.88 1.69 3.34
CA PHE A 4 -4.18 0.83 2.18
C PHE A 4 -2.89 0.17 1.73
N VAL A 5 -2.86 -1.16 1.74
CA VAL A 5 -1.63 -1.94 1.57
C VAL A 5 -1.71 -2.83 0.34
N ASP A 6 -0.67 -2.76 -0.46
CA ASP A 6 -0.41 -3.65 -1.58
C ASP A 6 1.09 -3.98 -1.65
N GLU A 7 1.48 -4.91 -2.49
CA GLU A 7 2.86 -5.37 -2.60
C GLU A 7 3.34 -5.57 -4.03
N THR A 8 4.65 -5.73 -4.16
CA THR A 8 5.29 -6.29 -5.35
C THR A 8 6.30 -7.35 -4.94
N LYS A 9 6.44 -8.38 -5.78
CA LYS A 9 7.36 -9.51 -5.57
C LYS A 9 8.45 -9.56 -6.66
N GLN A 10 8.59 -8.53 -7.44
CA GLN A 10 9.44 -8.53 -8.64
C GLN A 10 10.92 -8.79 -8.33
N ASN A 11 11.45 -8.18 -7.29
CA ASN A 11 12.86 -8.32 -6.86
C ASN A 11 12.94 -8.66 -5.36
N GLY A 12 12.12 -9.58 -4.89
CA GLY A 12 11.86 -9.80 -3.49
C GLY A 12 10.63 -9.02 -3.03
N LEU A 13 10.22 -9.18 -1.77
CA LEU A 13 8.99 -8.57 -1.29
C LEU A 13 9.19 -7.11 -0.86
N LEU A 14 8.43 -6.22 -1.48
CA LEU A 14 8.18 -4.86 -1.03
C LEU A 14 6.70 -4.73 -0.71
N VAL A 15 6.38 -4.25 0.47
CA VAL A 15 5.01 -3.91 0.88
C VAL A 15 4.91 -2.40 1.02
N VAL A 16 3.83 -1.83 0.51
CA VAL A 16 3.61 -0.38 0.48
C VAL A 16 2.29 -0.06 1.18
N SER A 17 2.34 0.87 2.12
CA SER A 17 1.18 1.33 2.88
C SER A 17 0.92 2.80 2.57
N THR A 18 -0.20 3.09 1.95
CA THR A 18 -0.69 4.46 1.73
C THR A 18 -1.55 4.87 2.90
N VAL A 19 -1.22 5.97 3.56
CA VAL A 19 -1.95 6.50 4.71
C VAL A 19 -2.65 7.79 4.32
N VAL A 20 -3.95 7.86 4.62
CA VAL A 20 -4.81 8.97 4.25
C VAL A 20 -5.63 9.41 5.46
N GLU A 21 -5.67 10.71 5.74
CA GLU A 21 -6.58 11.24 6.76
C GLU A 21 -8.04 11.08 6.30
N VAL A 22 -8.93 10.80 7.24
CA VAL A 22 -10.36 10.53 6.94
C VAL A 22 -10.99 11.64 6.09
N ARG A 23 -10.66 12.89 6.39
CA ARG A 23 -11.19 14.08 5.66
C ARG A 23 -10.79 14.11 4.18
N HIS A 24 -9.71 13.43 3.78
CA HIS A 24 -9.21 13.40 2.41
C HIS A 24 -9.63 12.16 1.61
N LEU A 25 -10.25 11.16 2.25
CA LEU A 25 -10.60 9.88 1.61
C LEU A 25 -11.52 10.05 0.40
N LYS A 26 -12.58 10.81 0.57
CA LYS A 26 -13.60 10.99 -0.48
C LYS A 26 -13.00 11.62 -1.74
N GLU A 27 -12.25 12.69 -1.57
CA GLU A 27 -11.63 13.41 -2.69
C GLU A 27 -10.55 12.58 -3.37
N ALA A 28 -9.70 11.91 -2.59
CA ALA A 28 -8.67 11.04 -3.15
C ALA A 28 -9.28 9.90 -3.98
N ARG A 29 -10.33 9.26 -3.48
CA ARG A 29 -11.05 8.21 -4.24
C ARG A 29 -11.64 8.75 -5.53
N LYS A 30 -12.25 9.94 -5.47
CA LYS A 30 -12.84 10.58 -6.65
C LYS A 30 -11.78 10.87 -7.71
N GLN A 31 -10.67 11.48 -7.33
CA GLN A 31 -9.58 11.81 -8.25
C GLN A 31 -9.00 10.57 -8.92
N LEU A 32 -8.83 9.47 -8.18
CA LEU A 32 -8.34 8.21 -8.73
C LEU A 32 -9.34 7.60 -9.73
N ARG A 33 -10.62 7.58 -9.39
CA ARG A 33 -11.66 7.06 -10.30
C ARG A 33 -11.75 7.87 -11.58
N ASP A 34 -11.61 9.19 -11.49
CA ASP A 34 -11.67 10.10 -12.64
C ASP A 34 -10.50 9.89 -13.62
N ARG A 35 -9.41 9.26 -13.17
CA ARG A 35 -8.25 8.94 -14.00
C ARG A 35 -8.35 7.64 -14.76
N ARG A 36 -9.37 6.84 -14.52
CA ARG A 36 -9.61 5.63 -15.31
C ARG A 36 -9.96 6.02 -16.75
N VAL A 37 -9.52 5.20 -17.71
CA VAL A 37 -10.03 5.30 -19.07
C VAL A 37 -11.35 4.54 -19.20
N LYS A 38 -12.11 4.84 -20.24
CA LYS A 38 -13.39 4.18 -20.50
C LYS A 38 -13.22 2.66 -20.54
N GLY A 39 -14.05 1.95 -19.78
CA GLY A 39 -14.04 0.49 -19.70
C GLY A 39 -13.15 -0.10 -18.61
N GLN A 40 -12.34 0.71 -17.94
CA GLN A 40 -11.56 0.24 -16.79
C GLN A 40 -12.41 0.25 -15.52
N ASN A 41 -12.33 -0.83 -14.74
CA ASN A 41 -12.89 -0.85 -13.38
C ASN A 41 -11.86 -0.48 -12.31
N ARG A 42 -10.56 -0.48 -12.67
CA ARG A 42 -9.44 -0.08 -11.82
C ARG A 42 -8.28 0.41 -12.66
N ILE A 43 -7.36 1.16 -12.02
CA ILE A 43 -6.02 1.37 -12.55
C ILE A 43 -5.13 0.23 -12.07
N HIS A 44 -4.53 -0.51 -12.98
CA HIS A 44 -3.52 -1.52 -12.73
C HIS A 44 -2.20 -1.03 -13.32
N PHE A 45 -1.33 -0.49 -12.49
CA PHE A 45 -0.17 0.29 -12.94
C PHE A 45 0.75 -0.47 -13.90
N LYS A 46 0.98 -1.75 -13.65
CA LYS A 46 1.78 -2.63 -14.52
C LYS A 46 1.25 -2.69 -15.95
N LYS A 47 -0.06 -2.60 -16.12
CA LYS A 47 -0.73 -2.70 -17.44
C LYS A 47 -0.88 -1.36 -18.16
N GLU A 48 -0.53 -0.26 -17.53
CA GLU A 48 -0.61 1.07 -18.15
C GLU A 48 0.59 1.31 -19.09
N SER A 49 0.42 2.21 -20.04
CA SER A 49 1.54 2.71 -20.86
C SER A 49 2.46 3.60 -20.03
N ASP A 50 3.70 3.79 -20.47
CA ASP A 50 4.64 4.69 -19.77
C ASP A 50 4.13 6.13 -19.73
N SER A 51 3.47 6.61 -20.77
CA SER A 51 2.84 7.93 -20.79
C SER A 51 1.78 8.06 -19.69
N ARG A 52 0.90 7.05 -19.59
CA ARG A 52 -0.12 6.99 -18.53
C ARG A 52 0.51 6.89 -17.14
N ARG A 53 1.53 6.05 -16.97
CA ARG A 53 2.25 5.92 -15.70
C ARG A 53 2.83 7.24 -15.24
N ARG A 54 3.45 8.00 -16.14
CA ARG A 54 3.98 9.34 -15.81
C ARG A 54 2.88 10.30 -15.37
N SER A 55 1.77 10.31 -16.07
CA SER A 55 0.59 11.13 -15.72
C SER A 55 0.01 10.73 -14.36
N ILE A 56 -0.10 9.44 -14.11
CA ILE A 56 -0.61 8.91 -12.83
C ILE A 56 0.34 9.32 -11.70
N CYS A 57 1.65 9.12 -11.84
CA CYS A 57 2.62 9.51 -10.80
C CYS A 57 2.51 11.00 -10.46
N SER A 58 2.39 11.87 -11.44
CA SER A 58 2.21 13.31 -11.23
C SER A 58 0.93 13.59 -10.43
N ALA A 59 -0.15 12.92 -10.77
CA ALA A 59 -1.43 13.07 -10.06
C ALA A 59 -1.35 12.59 -8.61
N LEU A 60 -0.67 11.46 -8.36
CA LEU A 60 -0.50 10.94 -7.00
C LEU A 60 0.24 11.93 -6.10
N CYS A 61 1.22 12.64 -6.64
CA CYS A 61 1.98 13.64 -5.88
C CYS A 61 1.16 14.88 -5.49
N GLU A 62 0.01 15.09 -6.10
CA GLU A 62 -0.92 16.17 -5.76
C GLU A 62 -1.96 15.78 -4.70
N LEU A 63 -2.03 14.49 -4.35
CA LEU A 63 -2.95 13.99 -3.34
C LEU A 63 -2.39 14.21 -1.93
N GLU A 64 -3.30 14.43 -0.97
CA GLU A 64 -2.97 14.51 0.46
C GLU A 64 -2.81 13.11 1.06
N VAL A 65 -1.72 12.45 0.71
CA VAL A 65 -1.40 11.09 1.14
C VAL A 65 0.07 10.97 1.55
N GLY A 66 0.35 10.04 2.45
CA GLY A 66 1.71 9.64 2.80
C GLY A 66 1.89 8.16 2.51
N VAL A 67 3.06 7.76 2.05
CA VAL A 67 3.33 6.37 1.67
C VAL A 67 4.56 5.85 2.40
N ALA A 68 4.40 4.75 3.12
CA ALA A 68 5.49 4.04 3.77
C ALA A 68 5.83 2.78 2.96
N VAL A 69 7.13 2.50 2.83
CA VAL A 69 7.65 1.33 2.12
C VAL A 69 8.33 0.40 3.12
N TYR A 70 7.95 -0.86 3.09
CA TYR A 70 8.56 -1.93 3.89
C TYR A 70 9.33 -2.85 2.96
N ASP A 71 10.64 -2.81 3.07
CA ASP A 71 11.56 -3.54 2.20
C ASP A 71 12.03 -4.82 2.89
N ALA A 72 11.43 -5.94 2.52
CA ALA A 72 11.79 -7.28 2.98
C ALA A 72 12.56 -8.08 1.91
N THR A 73 13.18 -7.42 0.94
CA THR A 73 13.90 -8.08 -0.16
C THR A 73 15.05 -8.95 0.31
N ARG A 74 15.58 -8.72 1.52
CA ARG A 74 16.65 -9.52 2.12
C ARG A 74 16.15 -10.75 2.87
N ILE A 75 14.86 -10.86 3.15
CA ILE A 75 14.26 -12.02 3.82
C ILE A 75 13.92 -13.07 2.77
N LYS A 76 14.59 -14.21 2.83
CA LYS A 76 14.44 -15.27 1.80
C LYS A 76 13.10 -15.98 1.85
N SER A 77 12.59 -16.26 3.05
CA SER A 77 11.29 -16.92 3.21
C SER A 77 10.17 -15.93 2.87
N ALA A 78 9.36 -16.25 1.88
CA ALA A 78 8.22 -15.41 1.48
C ALA A 78 7.21 -15.23 2.63
N VAL A 79 6.99 -16.28 3.41
CA VAL A 79 6.08 -16.24 4.58
C VAL A 79 6.64 -15.30 5.65
N ASP A 80 7.93 -15.41 5.97
CA ASP A 80 8.58 -14.56 6.98
C ASP A 80 8.67 -13.11 6.51
N ALA A 81 8.97 -12.89 5.24
CA ALA A 81 9.04 -11.55 4.66
C ALA A 81 7.69 -10.83 4.77
N ARG A 82 6.61 -11.50 4.41
CA ARG A 82 5.26 -10.93 4.51
C ARG A 82 4.86 -10.67 5.96
N ALA A 83 5.11 -11.62 6.85
CA ALA A 83 4.83 -11.46 8.28
C ALA A 83 5.59 -10.27 8.87
N ALA A 84 6.87 -10.11 8.53
CA ALA A 84 7.68 -8.97 8.97
C ALA A 84 7.13 -7.63 8.46
N CYS A 85 6.75 -7.57 7.18
CA CYS A 85 6.17 -6.34 6.60
C CYS A 85 4.84 -5.95 7.25
N LEU A 86 3.92 -6.90 7.41
CA LEU A 86 2.61 -6.61 8.01
C LEU A 86 2.76 -6.23 9.49
N THR A 87 3.66 -6.87 10.21
CA THR A 87 3.94 -6.53 11.61
C THR A 87 4.50 -5.12 11.74
N ALA A 88 5.49 -4.77 10.90
CA ALA A 88 6.06 -3.43 10.87
C ALA A 88 5.02 -2.36 10.49
N ALA A 89 4.16 -2.66 9.53
CA ALA A 89 3.08 -1.76 9.13
C ALA A 89 2.11 -1.50 10.29
N VAL A 90 1.71 -2.53 11.03
CA VAL A 90 0.82 -2.38 12.21
C VAL A 90 1.51 -1.55 13.29
N GLU A 91 2.81 -1.75 13.53
CA GLU A 91 3.58 -0.94 14.48
C GLU A 91 3.51 0.55 14.14
N ASP A 92 3.82 0.90 12.91
CA ASP A 92 3.79 2.29 12.46
C ASP A 92 2.36 2.87 12.50
N LEU A 93 1.36 2.08 12.13
CA LEU A 93 -0.05 2.50 12.18
C LEU A 93 -0.55 2.69 13.61
N ALA A 94 -0.04 1.89 14.55
CA ALA A 94 -0.33 2.08 15.97
C ALA A 94 0.19 3.43 16.48
N GLU A 95 1.42 3.78 16.12
CA GLU A 95 2.02 5.08 16.46
C GLU A 95 1.26 6.26 15.84
N LEU A 96 0.74 6.09 14.63
CA LEU A 96 -0.04 7.12 13.94
C LEU A 96 -1.49 7.23 14.46
N GLY A 97 -1.93 6.30 15.29
CA GLY A 97 -3.33 6.25 15.72
C GLY A 97 -4.31 5.93 14.60
N ALA A 98 -3.85 5.16 13.60
CA ALA A 98 -4.71 4.75 12.48
C ALA A 98 -5.86 3.89 12.95
N ARG A 99 -7.01 4.00 12.28
CA ARG A 99 -8.26 3.33 12.67
C ARG A 99 -8.60 2.16 11.77
N ARG A 100 -8.07 2.13 10.56
CA ARG A 100 -8.44 1.13 9.55
C ARG A 100 -7.24 0.77 8.68
N LEU A 101 -7.09 -0.54 8.44
CA LEU A 101 -6.08 -1.10 7.55
C LEU A 101 -6.79 -1.97 6.51
N THR A 102 -6.66 -1.59 5.24
CA THR A 102 -7.18 -2.35 4.11
C THR A 102 -6.03 -2.95 3.33
N ILE A 103 -6.07 -4.24 3.09
CA ILE A 103 -5.02 -4.97 2.36
C ILE A 103 -5.62 -5.49 1.05
N GLU A 104 -4.89 -5.35 -0.06
CA GLU A 104 -5.33 -5.94 -1.32
C GLU A 104 -5.51 -7.45 -1.15
N GLN A 105 -6.67 -7.94 -1.54
CA GLN A 105 -7.04 -9.33 -1.35
C GLN A 105 -6.33 -10.25 -2.32
N ASP A 106 -5.52 -11.15 -1.79
CA ASP A 106 -5.02 -12.34 -2.45
C ASP A 106 -5.61 -13.53 -1.70
N ASP A 107 -6.52 -14.25 -2.34
CA ASP A 107 -7.28 -15.34 -1.69
C ASP A 107 -6.37 -16.39 -1.06
N SER A 108 -5.18 -16.62 -1.63
CA SER A 108 -4.21 -17.57 -1.09
C SER A 108 -3.52 -17.11 0.19
N LEU A 109 -3.58 -15.82 0.51
CA LEU A 109 -2.87 -15.19 1.63
C LEU A 109 -3.79 -14.70 2.76
N VAL A 110 -5.09 -14.62 2.53
CA VAL A 110 -6.05 -14.04 3.49
C VAL A 110 -5.96 -14.71 4.87
N THR A 111 -5.95 -16.05 4.91
CA THR A 111 -5.90 -16.78 6.18
C THR A 111 -4.59 -16.56 6.93
N SER A 112 -3.45 -16.61 6.25
CA SER A 112 -2.14 -16.37 6.88
C SER A 112 -1.99 -14.91 7.31
N ASP A 113 -2.46 -13.95 6.50
CA ASP A 113 -2.46 -12.53 6.85
C ASP A 113 -3.26 -12.27 8.14
N ARG A 114 -4.43 -12.85 8.26
CA ARG A 114 -5.27 -12.69 9.44
C ARG A 114 -4.58 -13.16 10.71
N LYS A 115 -3.82 -14.25 10.65
CA LYS A 115 -3.04 -14.75 11.79
C LYS A 115 -1.95 -13.76 12.20
N VAL A 116 -1.22 -13.23 11.23
CA VAL A 116 -0.17 -12.23 11.46
C VAL A 116 -0.76 -10.96 12.07
N LEU A 117 -1.84 -10.45 11.49
CA LEU A 117 -2.50 -9.22 11.94
C LEU A 117 -3.10 -9.39 13.34
N TYR A 118 -3.72 -10.53 13.64
CA TYR A 118 -4.25 -10.84 14.95
C TYR A 118 -3.17 -10.71 16.04
N THR A 119 -2.00 -11.26 15.77
CA THR A 119 -0.86 -11.18 16.70
C THR A 119 -0.30 -9.76 16.78
N ALA A 120 -0.13 -9.09 15.64
CA ALA A 120 0.47 -7.76 15.56
C ALA A 120 -0.36 -6.69 16.28
N VAL A 121 -1.69 -6.65 16.07
CA VAL A 121 -2.55 -5.66 16.73
C VAL A 121 -2.56 -5.81 18.26
N ARG A 122 -2.39 -7.02 18.76
CA ARG A 122 -2.27 -7.28 20.20
C ARG A 122 -0.90 -6.88 20.73
N LYS A 123 0.14 -7.21 19.99
CA LYS A 123 1.53 -6.83 20.34
C LYS A 123 1.68 -5.33 20.51
N PHE A 124 1.04 -4.54 19.65
CA PHE A 124 1.14 -3.07 19.69
C PHE A 124 -0.04 -2.38 20.39
N GLY A 125 -0.90 -3.14 21.06
CA GLY A 125 -1.96 -2.59 21.89
C GLY A 125 -3.11 -1.91 21.15
N VAL A 126 -3.34 -2.26 19.88
CA VAL A 126 -4.36 -1.63 19.02
C VAL A 126 -5.46 -2.60 18.56
N ALA A 127 -5.61 -3.74 19.23
CA ALA A 127 -6.62 -4.73 18.87
C ALA A 127 -8.06 -4.17 18.85
N GLU A 128 -8.34 -3.21 19.74
CA GLU A 128 -9.68 -2.60 19.86
C GLU A 128 -9.84 -1.32 19.01
N THR A 129 -8.77 -0.78 18.45
CA THR A 129 -8.79 0.52 17.78
C THR A 129 -8.45 0.46 16.29
N LEU A 130 -7.65 -0.53 15.85
CA LEU A 130 -7.29 -0.71 14.46
C LEU A 130 -8.06 -1.90 13.86
N ALA A 131 -9.09 -1.60 13.08
CA ALA A 131 -9.79 -2.60 12.29
C ALA A 131 -9.01 -2.93 11.03
N TYR A 132 -9.01 -4.18 10.60
CA TYR A 132 -8.35 -4.60 9.36
C TYR A 132 -9.24 -5.49 8.51
N GLU A 133 -9.11 -5.36 7.20
CA GLU A 133 -9.88 -6.11 6.21
C GLU A 133 -9.10 -6.30 4.92
N HIS A 134 -9.52 -7.27 4.12
CA HIS A 134 -9.05 -7.44 2.75
C HIS A 134 -10.12 -6.92 1.79
N MET A 135 -9.69 -6.22 0.74
CA MET A 135 -10.57 -5.73 -0.33
C MET A 135 -9.93 -5.96 -1.69
N ARG A 136 -10.76 -6.09 -2.70
CA ARG A 136 -10.29 -6.16 -4.08
C ARG A 136 -9.99 -4.76 -4.62
N PRO A 137 -9.00 -4.61 -5.53
CA PRO A 137 -8.61 -3.29 -6.03
C PRO A 137 -9.71 -2.57 -6.82
N ASN A 138 -10.65 -3.30 -7.43
CA ASN A 138 -11.80 -2.67 -8.10
C ASN A 138 -12.82 -2.08 -7.11
N GLU A 139 -12.76 -2.47 -5.84
CA GLU A 139 -13.64 -1.97 -4.78
C GLU A 139 -13.05 -0.75 -4.04
N GLU A 140 -11.71 -0.65 -3.97
CA GLU A 140 -11.04 0.42 -3.22
C GLU A 140 -9.94 1.10 -4.04
N PRO A 141 -10.20 2.30 -4.57
CA PRO A 141 -9.22 3.02 -5.39
C PRO A 141 -7.91 3.37 -4.69
N LEU A 142 -7.92 3.53 -3.37
CA LEU A 142 -6.70 3.90 -2.63
C LEU A 142 -5.65 2.79 -2.64
N LEU A 143 -6.03 1.56 -2.89
CA LEU A 143 -5.09 0.46 -3.15
C LEU A 143 -4.28 0.69 -4.44
N TRP A 144 -4.80 1.45 -5.39
CA TRP A 144 -4.09 1.74 -6.65
C TRP A 144 -2.86 2.61 -6.43
N ILE A 145 -2.84 3.44 -5.38
CA ILE A 145 -1.67 4.23 -5.02
C ILE A 145 -0.55 3.30 -4.57
N SER A 146 -0.84 2.36 -3.67
CA SER A 146 0.13 1.40 -3.16
C SER A 146 0.66 0.49 -4.28
N ASP A 147 -0.20 0.04 -5.20
CA ASP A 147 0.20 -0.69 -6.41
C ASP A 147 1.20 0.11 -7.26
N ALA A 148 0.87 1.36 -7.57
CA ALA A 148 1.71 2.23 -8.38
C ALA A 148 3.07 2.51 -7.71
N VAL A 149 3.07 2.86 -6.42
CA VAL A 149 4.30 3.16 -5.68
C VAL A 149 5.17 1.91 -5.56
N ALA A 150 4.59 0.75 -5.27
CA ALA A 150 5.33 -0.51 -5.20
C ALA A 150 6.05 -0.80 -6.53
N TRP A 151 5.35 -0.65 -7.65
CA TRP A 151 5.93 -0.82 -8.97
C TRP A 151 7.09 0.17 -9.23
N CYS A 152 6.88 1.44 -8.92
CA CYS A 152 7.89 2.48 -9.13
C CYS A 152 9.14 2.27 -8.28
N VAL A 153 8.98 1.88 -7.02
CA VAL A 153 10.10 1.61 -6.11
C VAL A 153 10.88 0.37 -6.58
N ALA A 154 10.20 -0.69 -6.97
CA ALA A 154 10.84 -1.90 -7.49
C ALA A 154 11.59 -1.63 -8.80
N LYS A 155 11.04 -0.81 -9.68
CA LYS A 155 11.69 -0.42 -10.93
C LYS A 155 12.92 0.45 -10.69
N GLY A 156 12.88 1.32 -9.70
CA GLY A 156 13.97 2.22 -9.36
C GLY A 156 14.18 3.37 -10.35
N GLY A 157 15.31 4.07 -10.21
CA GLY A 157 15.71 5.14 -11.10
C GLY A 157 14.68 6.27 -11.20
N ASP A 158 14.39 6.71 -12.40
CA ASP A 158 13.44 7.80 -12.67
C ASP A 158 12.03 7.50 -12.14
N TRP A 159 11.58 6.26 -12.24
CA TRP A 159 10.26 5.86 -11.74
C TRP A 159 10.14 6.06 -10.22
N ARG A 160 11.14 5.63 -9.47
CA ARG A 160 11.18 5.87 -8.02
C ARG A 160 11.20 7.37 -7.72
N ASN A 161 11.98 8.15 -8.44
CA ASN A 161 12.06 9.59 -8.23
C ASN A 161 10.71 10.28 -8.40
N ARG A 162 9.88 9.79 -9.32
CA ARG A 162 8.54 10.35 -9.58
C ARG A 162 7.57 10.22 -8.41
N VAL A 163 7.74 9.24 -7.56
CA VAL A 163 6.87 9.01 -6.38
C VAL A 163 7.53 9.40 -5.06
N ASN A 164 8.81 9.77 -5.06
CA ASN A 164 9.51 10.20 -3.85
C ASN A 164 8.78 11.30 -3.06
N PRO A 165 8.12 12.30 -3.68
CA PRO A 165 7.45 13.36 -2.92
C PRO A 165 6.38 12.86 -1.93
N ILE A 166 5.76 11.71 -2.18
CA ILE A 166 4.74 11.16 -1.28
C ILE A 166 5.28 10.04 -0.38
N ILE A 167 6.51 9.58 -0.57
CA ILE A 167 7.12 8.56 0.29
C ILE A 167 7.60 9.22 1.59
N THR A 168 7.03 8.80 2.71
CA THR A 168 7.34 9.32 4.03
C THR A 168 8.46 8.57 4.72
N GLY A 169 8.73 7.34 4.32
CA GLY A 169 9.81 6.53 4.88
C GLY A 169 9.94 5.17 4.20
N VAL A 170 11.13 4.59 4.36
CA VAL A 170 11.45 3.23 3.89
C VAL A 170 12.05 2.47 5.07
N ARG A 171 11.40 1.38 5.49
CA ARG A 171 11.92 0.46 6.52
C ARG A 171 12.51 -0.77 5.84
N LYS A 172 13.80 -0.96 6.01
CA LYS A 172 14.49 -2.19 5.57
C LYS A 172 14.39 -3.23 6.68
N LEU A 173 13.81 -4.36 6.35
CA LEU A 173 13.60 -5.50 7.26
C LEU A 173 14.59 -6.61 6.95
N THR A 174 15.10 -7.23 8.01
CA THR A 174 16.11 -8.31 7.92
C THR A 174 15.72 -9.50 8.79
#